data_4eff13d902384555933be3371a33f4fa
#
_entry.id   4eff13d902384555933be3371a33f4fa
#
_cell.length_a   1.000
_cell.length_b   1.000
_cell.length_c   1.000
_cell.angle_alpha   90.00
_cell.angle_beta   90.00
_cell.angle_gamma   90.00
#
_symmetry.space_group_name_H-M   'P 1'
#
loop_
_entity.id
_entity.type
_entity.pdbx_description
1 polymer ?
#
loop_
_entity_poly.entity_id
_entity_poly.type
_entity_poly.pdbx_seq_one_letter_code
_entity_poly.pdbx_strand_id
1 'polypeptide(L)'
;MTAGRTSGHYVVFEADGELAGLHKTAADKLREASEGYLRVGLSGLPDNVTARVRSHPSEDWELVLHHSGHRHGHVSEKVCAVELAIASGRRISHDDVGGIRACLRESLKDYQELGSDLPISLAEYWSPSEAIDPLFGNRRDARRLLGADYLRQQEGASGKGVNVVVVDQGVDKELVGRLGGNFGGGWTKPGMAQPGATKGGYGAMLVSNVLSIAPKATIFDCPAVPEEIGNIRRFLSHAHAAYSHMLAGIAHLRELDPGKWSSPWIFLNAWATFSRGTEHPGGDYTNNPDHPFNRMIDRTVDSGVDVIFAAGNCGQFQSSRRCGSCDQGPGHSILGANSHPKVLSVGAVRVDGLWLGYSSQGPGQPKLARHKPDLCAPSQFREMDDSYTSNTGTSAASALAAGVVAALRTTCHTSALPPDELKMLLIKTARRTQGTKWNRQLGNGILDAAAAFDEAASRKS
;
A
#
# COMPACT_ATOMS: atom_id res chain seq x y z
N MET A 1 -1.26 -38.09 2.99
CA MET A 1 -0.47 -37.73 1.79
C MET A 1 -0.36 -36.23 1.78
N THR A 2 0.78 -35.70 2.21
CA THR A 2 1.06 -34.26 2.26
C THR A 2 1.37 -33.80 0.85
N ALA A 3 0.48 -32.99 0.28
CA ALA A 3 0.71 -32.32 -0.98
C ALA A 3 2.01 -31.47 -0.88
N GLY A 4 2.99 -31.82 -1.72
CA GLY A 4 4.25 -31.08 -1.79
C GLY A 4 3.98 -29.61 -2.10
N ARG A 5 4.50 -28.72 -1.26
CA ARG A 5 4.51 -27.28 -1.51
C ARG A 5 5.32 -27.00 -2.76
N THR A 6 4.65 -26.79 -3.88
CA THR A 6 5.27 -26.20 -5.07
C THR A 6 5.63 -24.76 -4.73
N SER A 7 6.92 -24.47 -4.64
CA SER A 7 7.38 -23.08 -4.54
C SER A 7 7.19 -22.44 -5.93
N GLY A 8 6.09 -21.74 -6.13
CA GLY A 8 5.85 -20.93 -7.32
C GLY A 8 6.70 -19.66 -7.26
N HIS A 9 7.37 -19.34 -8.36
CA HIS A 9 8.02 -18.05 -8.54
C HIS A 9 7.18 -17.23 -9.53
N TYR A 10 6.88 -15.99 -9.18
CA TYR A 10 6.00 -15.12 -9.95
C TYR A 10 6.80 -14.02 -10.60
N VAL A 11 6.44 -13.67 -11.82
CA VAL A 11 7.09 -12.61 -12.59
C VAL A 11 6.01 -11.72 -13.17
N VAL A 12 6.09 -10.42 -12.91
CA VAL A 12 5.15 -9.41 -13.42
C VAL A 12 5.65 -8.87 -14.75
N PHE A 13 4.76 -8.75 -15.70
CA PHE A 13 5.00 -8.13 -16.99
C PHE A 13 4.08 -6.93 -17.16
N GLU A 14 4.63 -5.81 -17.53
CA GLU A 14 3.89 -4.65 -17.97
C GLU A 14 3.94 -4.63 -19.52
N ALA A 15 2.79 -4.56 -20.16
CA ALA A 15 2.67 -4.65 -21.61
C ALA A 15 2.10 -3.38 -22.20
N ASP A 16 2.66 -2.93 -23.31
CA ASP A 16 2.02 -1.95 -24.19
C ASP A 16 0.86 -2.59 -24.94
N GLY A 17 -0.14 -1.79 -25.30
CA GLY A 17 -1.49 -2.11 -25.77
C GLY A 17 -1.73 -3.20 -26.83
N GLU A 18 -0.71 -3.89 -27.37
CA GLU A 18 -0.87 -4.95 -28.39
C GLU A 18 -1.09 -6.36 -27.82
N LEU A 19 -1.03 -6.56 -26.50
CA LEU A 19 -1.33 -7.84 -25.86
C LEU A 19 -2.79 -8.31 -25.97
N ALA A 20 -3.66 -7.49 -26.55
CA ALA A 20 -5.05 -7.87 -26.83
C ALA A 20 -5.18 -9.21 -27.58
N GLY A 21 -4.20 -9.56 -28.45
CA GLY A 21 -4.16 -10.84 -29.15
C GLY A 21 -3.87 -12.05 -28.26
N LEU A 22 -2.89 -11.95 -27.40
CA LEU A 22 -2.53 -13.03 -26.45
C LEU A 22 -3.58 -13.17 -25.33
N HIS A 23 -4.12 -12.05 -24.84
CA HIS A 23 -5.22 -12.05 -23.86
C HIS A 23 -6.52 -12.61 -24.43
N LYS A 24 -6.89 -12.30 -25.65
CA LYS A 24 -8.08 -12.85 -26.28
C LYS A 24 -7.97 -14.36 -26.48
N THR A 25 -6.83 -14.84 -26.95
CA THR A 25 -6.55 -16.27 -27.09
C THR A 25 -6.39 -16.96 -25.72
N ALA A 26 -5.83 -16.28 -24.72
CA ALA A 26 -5.71 -16.78 -23.37
C ALA A 26 -7.04 -16.75 -22.62
N ALA A 27 -7.83 -15.69 -22.73
CA ALA A 27 -9.15 -15.57 -22.11
C ALA A 27 -10.15 -16.57 -22.72
N ASP A 28 -10.12 -16.82 -24.03
CA ASP A 28 -10.96 -17.80 -24.69
C ASP A 28 -10.60 -19.24 -24.25
N LYS A 29 -9.30 -19.53 -24.05
CA LYS A 29 -8.83 -20.82 -23.52
C LYS A 29 -9.03 -20.96 -22.01
N LEU A 30 -9.03 -19.88 -21.24
CA LEU A 30 -9.34 -19.87 -19.79
C LEU A 30 -10.83 -20.18 -19.51
N ARG A 31 -11.73 -19.87 -20.43
CA ARG A 31 -13.13 -20.31 -20.36
C ARG A 31 -13.30 -21.82 -20.51
N GLU A 32 -12.32 -22.48 -21.12
CA GLU A 32 -12.31 -23.94 -21.31
C GLU A 32 -11.55 -24.69 -20.21
N ALA A 33 -10.70 -24.01 -19.42
CA ALA A 33 -9.90 -24.63 -18.36
C ALA A 33 -10.55 -24.39 -16.99
N SER A 34 -11.08 -25.44 -16.39
CA SER A 34 -11.74 -25.44 -15.07
C SER A 34 -10.86 -25.01 -13.87
N GLU A 35 -9.60 -24.67 -14.08
CA GLU A 35 -8.62 -24.36 -13.04
C GLU A 35 -8.04 -22.92 -13.12
N GLY A 36 -8.50 -22.06 -14.03
CA GLY A 36 -8.05 -20.67 -14.08
C GLY A 36 -6.58 -20.43 -14.49
N TYR A 37 -5.87 -21.43 -15.04
CA TYR A 37 -4.49 -21.33 -15.46
C TYR A 37 -4.29 -21.76 -16.91
N LEU A 38 -3.57 -20.96 -17.68
CA LEU A 38 -3.10 -21.32 -19.01
C LEU A 38 -1.66 -21.83 -18.95
N ARG A 39 -1.41 -23.07 -19.37
CA ARG A 39 -0.05 -23.53 -19.61
C ARG A 39 0.47 -22.87 -20.89
N VAL A 40 1.55 -22.12 -20.76
CA VAL A 40 2.22 -21.49 -21.91
C VAL A 40 3.45 -22.35 -22.24
N GLY A 41 3.48 -22.92 -23.43
CA GLY A 41 4.68 -23.55 -23.98
C GLY A 41 5.66 -22.43 -24.37
N LEU A 42 6.55 -22.05 -23.47
CA LEU A 42 7.64 -21.14 -23.76
C LEU A 42 8.81 -21.97 -24.27
N SER A 43 9.30 -21.69 -25.48
CA SER A 43 10.51 -22.33 -26.02
C SER A 43 11.72 -21.89 -25.22
N GLY A 44 12.60 -22.85 -24.85
CA GLY A 44 13.85 -22.58 -24.14
C GLY A 44 13.77 -22.63 -22.62
N LEU A 45 12.61 -22.98 -22.02
CA LEU A 45 12.56 -23.32 -20.60
C LEU A 45 13.22 -24.69 -20.35
N PRO A 46 13.92 -24.84 -19.20
CA PRO A 46 14.39 -26.16 -18.77
C PRO A 46 13.24 -27.18 -18.70
N ASP A 47 13.49 -28.44 -19.05
CA ASP A 47 12.47 -29.50 -19.15
C ASP A 47 11.65 -29.72 -17.88
N ASN A 48 12.17 -29.29 -16.74
CA ASN A 48 11.52 -29.39 -15.43
C ASN A 48 10.78 -28.12 -14.99
N VAL A 49 10.75 -27.11 -15.83
CA VAL A 49 10.07 -25.83 -15.54
C VAL A 49 8.84 -25.67 -16.41
N THR A 50 7.69 -25.46 -15.80
CA THR A 50 6.46 -25.10 -16.48
C THR A 50 6.08 -23.67 -16.16
N ALA A 51 5.71 -22.89 -17.17
CA ALA A 51 5.16 -21.55 -17.01
C ALA A 51 3.63 -21.58 -17.13
N ARG A 52 2.97 -20.91 -16.21
CA ARG A 52 1.52 -20.68 -16.26
C ARG A 52 1.26 -19.18 -16.23
N VAL A 53 0.48 -18.69 -17.16
CA VAL A 53 0.05 -17.29 -17.14
C VAL A 53 -1.11 -17.17 -16.17
N ARG A 54 -0.94 -16.31 -15.18
CA ARG A 54 -2.00 -15.82 -14.34
C ARG A 54 -2.49 -14.53 -14.96
N SER A 55 -3.60 -14.59 -15.70
CA SER A 55 -4.19 -13.34 -16.15
C SER A 55 -4.83 -12.64 -14.95
N HIS A 56 -4.39 -11.42 -14.69
CA HIS A 56 -5.20 -10.46 -13.98
C HIS A 56 -5.95 -9.69 -15.07
N PRO A 57 -7.26 -9.87 -15.22
CA PRO A 57 -8.03 -9.01 -16.09
C PRO A 57 -7.95 -7.60 -15.51
N SER A 58 -6.95 -6.86 -15.95
CA SER A 58 -6.82 -5.44 -15.61
C SER A 58 -7.96 -4.66 -16.23
N GLU A 59 -8.54 -5.19 -17.30
CA GLU A 59 -9.62 -4.56 -18.06
C GLU A 59 -10.94 -4.42 -17.30
N ASP A 60 -11.06 -5.10 -16.14
CA ASP A 60 -12.32 -5.19 -15.40
C ASP A 60 -12.42 -4.22 -14.22
N TRP A 61 -11.41 -3.40 -13.96
CA TRP A 61 -11.51 -2.42 -12.88
C TRP A 61 -12.35 -1.22 -13.31
N GLU A 62 -13.34 -0.88 -12.49
CA GLU A 62 -14.23 0.26 -12.68
C GLU A 62 -14.14 1.22 -11.50
N LEU A 63 -14.11 2.52 -11.79
CA LEU A 63 -14.37 3.56 -10.80
C LEU A 63 -15.89 3.75 -10.66
N VAL A 64 -16.42 3.59 -9.47
CA VAL A 64 -17.83 3.80 -9.13
C VAL A 64 -17.96 5.02 -8.22
N LEU A 65 -18.61 6.08 -8.70
CA LEU A 65 -18.86 7.27 -7.91
C LEU A 65 -20.14 7.12 -7.10
N HIS A 66 -20.08 7.42 -5.80
CA HIS A 66 -21.17 7.16 -4.85
C HIS A 66 -22.47 7.91 -5.17
N HIS A 67 -22.38 9.20 -5.49
CA HIS A 67 -23.57 10.04 -5.66
C HIS A 67 -24.21 9.95 -7.06
N SER A 68 -23.48 9.56 -8.08
CA SER A 68 -24.01 9.49 -9.45
C SER A 68 -24.31 8.08 -9.90
N GLY A 69 -23.76 7.08 -9.23
CA GLY A 69 -23.80 5.69 -9.70
C GLY A 69 -23.06 5.48 -11.04
N HIS A 70 -22.41 6.54 -11.57
CA HIS A 70 -21.66 6.44 -12.80
C HIS A 70 -20.49 5.47 -12.65
N ARG A 71 -20.38 4.58 -13.61
CA ARG A 71 -19.27 3.62 -13.73
C ARG A 71 -18.37 4.09 -14.86
N HIS A 72 -17.09 4.18 -14.58
CA HIS A 72 -16.08 4.57 -15.55
C HIS A 72 -15.07 3.43 -15.64
N GLY A 73 -15.14 2.66 -16.74
CA GLY A 73 -14.07 1.74 -17.12
C GLY A 73 -12.97 2.52 -17.83
N HIS A 74 -11.75 2.30 -17.43
CA HIS A 74 -10.59 2.92 -18.09
C HIS A 74 -9.67 1.83 -18.60
N VAL A 75 -9.24 1.96 -19.86
CA VAL A 75 -8.15 1.13 -20.36
C VAL A 75 -6.87 1.59 -19.69
N SER A 76 -6.30 0.74 -18.86
CA SER A 76 -5.01 0.97 -18.24
C SER A 76 -3.96 0.02 -18.81
N GLU A 77 -2.72 0.24 -18.44
CA GLU A 77 -1.62 -0.67 -18.74
C GLU A 77 -1.99 -2.10 -18.31
N LYS A 78 -1.76 -3.06 -19.21
CA LYS A 78 -2.09 -4.46 -18.95
C LYS A 78 -1.00 -5.09 -18.12
N VAL A 79 -1.38 -5.70 -17.00
CA VAL A 79 -0.48 -6.45 -16.14
C VAL A 79 -0.75 -7.94 -16.29
N CYS A 80 0.28 -8.70 -16.60
CA CYS A 80 0.21 -10.15 -16.68
C CYS A 80 1.20 -10.77 -15.69
N ALA A 81 0.76 -11.72 -14.88
CA ALA A 81 1.63 -12.47 -13.98
C ALA A 81 1.88 -13.88 -14.55
N VAL A 82 3.13 -14.32 -14.52
CA VAL A 82 3.53 -15.67 -14.91
C VAL A 82 3.99 -16.43 -13.69
N GLU A 83 3.33 -17.52 -13.40
CA GLU A 83 3.75 -18.49 -12.38
C GLU A 83 4.69 -19.51 -12.99
N LEU A 84 5.88 -19.66 -12.40
CA LEU A 84 6.82 -20.69 -12.74
C LEU A 84 6.69 -21.84 -11.72
N ALA A 85 6.35 -23.03 -12.19
CA ALA A 85 6.28 -24.23 -11.37
C ALA A 85 7.36 -25.22 -11.77
N ILE A 86 8.06 -25.79 -10.78
CA ILE A 86 9.09 -26.79 -10.98
C ILE A 86 8.47 -28.18 -10.75
N ALA A 87 8.61 -29.07 -11.73
CA ALA A 87 8.00 -30.38 -11.71
C ALA A 87 8.54 -31.34 -10.63
N SER A 88 9.71 -31.08 -10.02
CA SER A 88 10.42 -32.06 -9.19
C SER A 88 10.80 -31.62 -7.78
N GLY A 89 10.20 -30.60 -7.22
CA GLY A 89 10.52 -30.12 -5.85
C GLY A 89 11.94 -29.56 -5.67
N ARG A 90 12.69 -29.39 -6.73
CA ARG A 90 14.00 -28.74 -6.75
C ARG A 90 13.82 -27.23 -6.63
N ARG A 91 14.64 -26.58 -5.84
CA ARG A 91 14.72 -25.10 -5.84
C ARG A 91 15.38 -24.65 -7.15
N ILE A 92 14.81 -23.62 -7.79
CA ILE A 92 15.44 -22.93 -8.91
C ILE A 92 16.74 -22.30 -8.41
N SER A 93 17.86 -22.59 -9.07
CA SER A 93 19.15 -21.97 -8.76
C SER A 93 19.16 -20.51 -9.28
N HIS A 94 20.13 -19.73 -8.81
CA HIS A 94 20.33 -18.35 -9.31
C HIS A 94 20.63 -18.32 -10.82
N ASP A 95 21.36 -19.33 -11.32
CA ASP A 95 21.71 -19.44 -12.74
C ASP A 95 20.51 -19.84 -13.60
N ASP A 96 19.63 -20.71 -13.09
CA ASP A 96 18.38 -21.07 -13.76
C ASP A 96 17.45 -19.85 -13.93
N VAL A 97 17.41 -18.94 -12.95
CA VAL A 97 16.58 -17.72 -13.03
C VAL A 97 17.05 -16.79 -14.14
N GLY A 98 18.35 -16.65 -14.34
CA GLY A 98 18.92 -15.86 -15.44
C GLY A 98 18.50 -16.39 -16.80
N GLY A 99 18.58 -17.71 -17.00
CA GLY A 99 18.14 -18.38 -18.22
C GLY A 99 16.64 -18.27 -18.45
N ILE A 100 15.84 -18.49 -17.42
CA ILE A 100 14.37 -18.35 -17.48
C ILE A 100 13.98 -16.91 -17.84
N ARG A 101 14.62 -15.90 -17.25
CA ARG A 101 14.35 -14.49 -17.59
C ARG A 101 14.73 -14.16 -19.04
N ALA A 102 15.85 -14.66 -19.52
CA ALA A 102 16.26 -14.47 -20.92
C ALA A 102 15.23 -15.11 -21.87
N CYS A 103 14.80 -16.32 -21.58
CA CYS A 103 13.77 -17.04 -22.33
C CYS A 103 12.42 -16.28 -22.31
N LEU A 104 12.00 -15.80 -21.15
CA LEU A 104 10.76 -15.01 -21.02
C LEU A 104 10.83 -13.70 -21.80
N ARG A 105 11.95 -12.99 -21.76
CA ARG A 105 12.17 -11.76 -22.53
C ARG A 105 12.15 -12.01 -24.03
N GLU A 106 12.71 -13.11 -24.48
CA GLU A 106 12.72 -13.44 -25.91
C GLU A 106 11.35 -13.90 -26.41
N SER A 107 10.65 -14.69 -25.61
CA SER A 107 9.30 -15.19 -25.94
C SER A 107 8.22 -14.13 -25.81
N LEU A 108 8.49 -13.06 -25.07
CA LEU A 108 7.55 -11.99 -24.72
C LEU A 108 8.13 -10.63 -25.13
N LYS A 109 8.56 -10.53 -26.40
CA LYS A 109 9.25 -9.35 -26.97
C LYS A 109 8.45 -8.05 -26.87
N ASP A 110 7.13 -8.16 -26.75
CA ASP A 110 6.20 -7.03 -26.69
C ASP A 110 6.00 -6.51 -25.26
N TYR A 111 6.70 -7.05 -24.26
CA TYR A 111 6.61 -6.65 -22.84
C TYR A 111 7.77 -5.74 -22.47
N GLN A 112 7.48 -4.60 -21.87
CA GLN A 112 8.50 -3.61 -21.54
C GLN A 112 9.23 -3.90 -20.23
N GLU A 113 8.56 -4.47 -19.24
CA GLU A 113 9.10 -4.60 -17.90
C GLU A 113 8.83 -5.97 -17.26
N LEU A 114 9.81 -6.48 -16.54
CA LEU A 114 9.81 -7.79 -15.90
C LEU A 114 10.27 -7.67 -14.45
N GLY A 115 9.48 -8.15 -13.51
CA GLY A 115 9.84 -8.13 -12.10
C GLY A 115 9.19 -9.26 -11.28
N SER A 116 9.65 -9.45 -10.06
CA SER A 116 9.12 -10.46 -9.14
C SER A 116 7.74 -10.09 -8.61
N ASP A 117 6.79 -11.03 -8.66
CA ASP A 117 5.45 -10.85 -8.11
C ASP A 117 5.36 -11.44 -6.70
N LEU A 118 5.56 -10.61 -5.70
CA LEU A 118 5.59 -11.04 -4.32
C LEU A 118 4.21 -10.98 -3.65
N PRO A 119 3.95 -11.88 -2.68
CA PRO A 119 2.77 -11.77 -1.83
C PRO A 119 2.81 -10.50 -1.00
N ILE A 120 1.67 -9.84 -0.91
CA ILE A 120 1.43 -8.69 -0.04
C ILE A 120 0.41 -9.05 1.03
N SER A 121 0.49 -8.40 2.20
CA SER A 121 -0.42 -8.63 3.31
C SER A 121 -0.67 -7.33 4.07
N LEU A 122 -1.84 -7.24 4.71
CA LEU A 122 -2.18 -6.14 5.60
C LEU A 122 -1.11 -5.98 6.68
N ALA A 123 -0.72 -4.76 6.98
CA ALA A 123 0.22 -4.47 8.06
C ALA A 123 -0.52 -4.37 9.41
N GLU A 124 -1.62 -5.10 9.57
CA GLU A 124 -2.21 -5.34 10.88
C GLU A 124 -1.22 -6.10 11.76
N TYR A 125 -1.21 -5.77 13.02
CA TYR A 125 -0.49 -6.52 14.02
C TYR A 125 -1.48 -7.33 14.84
N TRP A 126 -1.27 -8.62 14.83
CA TRP A 126 -1.99 -9.55 15.69
C TRP A 126 -0.98 -10.23 16.60
N SER A 127 -1.12 -10.02 17.89
CA SER A 127 -0.29 -10.71 18.87
C SER A 127 -0.71 -12.16 19.01
N PRO A 128 0.25 -13.09 19.08
CA PRO A 128 -0.06 -14.48 19.37
C PRO A 128 -0.58 -14.72 20.81
N SER A 129 -0.47 -13.74 21.68
CA SER A 129 -0.97 -13.78 23.07
C SER A 129 -2.34 -13.11 23.18
N GLU A 130 -3.27 -13.43 22.31
CA GLU A 130 -4.63 -12.87 22.10
C GLU A 130 -5.31 -12.18 23.31
N ALA A 131 -4.95 -12.54 24.51
CA ALA A 131 -5.62 -12.07 25.72
C ALA A 131 -4.96 -10.88 26.41
N ILE A 132 -3.72 -10.49 26.08
CA ILE A 132 -2.93 -9.64 26.98
C ILE A 132 -1.98 -8.66 26.26
N ASP A 133 -2.21 -8.28 25.01
CA ASP A 133 -1.46 -7.14 24.53
C ASP A 133 -2.05 -5.88 25.16
N PRO A 134 -1.33 -5.25 26.10
CA PRO A 134 -1.86 -4.09 26.75
C PRO A 134 -2.02 -2.99 25.71
N LEU A 135 -3.27 -2.61 25.45
CA LEU A 135 -3.54 -1.39 24.71
C LEU A 135 -3.18 -0.21 25.58
N PHE A 136 -2.35 0.68 25.08
CA PHE A 136 -1.82 1.82 25.82
C PHE A 136 -2.63 3.07 25.47
N GLY A 137 -3.44 3.53 26.42
CA GLY A 137 -4.26 4.71 26.23
C GLY A 137 -5.38 4.50 25.20
N ASN A 138 -5.87 5.61 24.67
CA ASN A 138 -6.99 5.64 23.74
C ASN A 138 -6.75 6.63 22.58
N ARG A 139 -7.71 6.75 21.66
CA ARG A 139 -7.64 7.65 20.51
C ARG A 139 -7.39 9.13 20.90
N ARG A 140 -7.89 9.60 22.05
CA ARG A 140 -7.59 10.96 22.51
C ARG A 140 -6.12 11.13 22.83
N ASP A 141 -5.52 10.14 23.48
CA ASP A 141 -4.09 10.16 23.82
C ASP A 141 -3.23 10.11 22.56
N ALA A 142 -3.63 9.30 21.58
CA ALA A 142 -2.97 9.26 20.28
C ALA A 142 -3.00 10.62 19.56
N ARG A 143 -4.16 11.30 19.51
CA ARG A 143 -4.28 12.62 18.92
C ARG A 143 -3.48 13.68 19.71
N ARG A 144 -3.47 13.57 21.04
CA ARG A 144 -2.69 14.48 21.91
C ARG A 144 -1.19 14.35 21.61
N LEU A 145 -0.68 13.11 21.49
CA LEU A 145 0.74 12.89 21.15
C LEU A 145 1.08 13.50 19.77
N LEU A 146 0.18 13.44 18.80
CA LEU A 146 0.38 14.05 17.49
C LEU A 146 0.24 15.58 17.48
N GLY A 147 -0.30 16.20 18.52
CA GLY A 147 -0.73 17.60 18.47
C GLY A 147 -1.92 17.84 17.54
N ALA A 148 -2.67 16.77 17.18
CA ALA A 148 -3.74 16.85 16.18
C ALA A 148 -4.98 17.61 16.68
N ASP A 149 -5.19 17.77 17.99
CA ASP A 149 -6.26 18.57 18.54
C ASP A 149 -6.07 20.07 18.23
N TYR A 150 -4.83 20.52 18.02
CA TYR A 150 -4.52 21.85 17.51
C TYR A 150 -5.08 22.09 16.10
N LEU A 151 -4.93 21.12 15.18
CA LEU A 151 -5.47 21.20 13.83
C LEU A 151 -7.00 21.40 13.83
N ARG A 152 -7.72 20.78 14.77
CA ARG A 152 -9.18 20.89 14.88
C ARG A 152 -9.65 22.29 15.28
N GLN A 153 -8.77 23.09 15.87
CA GLN A 153 -9.04 24.48 16.25
C GLN A 153 -8.70 25.45 15.11
N GLN A 154 -7.97 25.00 14.10
CA GLN A 154 -7.58 25.82 12.97
C GLN A 154 -8.68 25.83 11.90
N GLU A 155 -9.10 27.02 11.49
CA GLU A 155 -9.99 27.15 10.34
C GLU A 155 -9.33 26.54 9.10
N GLY A 156 -10.03 25.59 8.46
CA GLY A 156 -9.57 25.00 7.23
C GLY A 156 -8.75 23.69 7.36
N ALA A 157 -8.34 23.26 8.54
CA ALA A 157 -7.59 21.99 8.70
C ALA A 157 -8.51 20.78 8.95
N SER A 158 -9.55 20.61 8.15
CA SER A 158 -10.61 19.61 8.38
C SER A 158 -10.64 18.43 7.40
N GLY A 159 -9.81 18.44 6.37
CA GLY A 159 -9.88 17.48 5.25
C GLY A 159 -10.92 17.83 4.18
N LYS A 160 -11.64 18.97 4.32
CA LYS A 160 -12.63 19.37 3.32
C LYS A 160 -11.97 19.58 1.94
N GLY A 161 -12.55 18.94 0.92
CA GLY A 161 -12.00 18.98 -0.43
C GLY A 161 -10.75 18.12 -0.64
N VAL A 162 -10.44 17.23 0.29
CA VAL A 162 -9.31 16.29 0.18
C VAL A 162 -9.84 14.88 0.02
N ASN A 163 -9.28 14.13 -0.93
CA ASN A 163 -9.65 12.75 -1.24
C ASN A 163 -8.62 11.78 -0.66
N VAL A 164 -9.08 10.84 0.16
CA VAL A 164 -8.23 9.78 0.73
C VAL A 164 -8.69 8.43 0.18
N VAL A 165 -7.86 7.80 -0.61
CA VAL A 165 -8.09 6.43 -1.09
C VAL A 165 -7.51 5.45 -0.09
N VAL A 166 -8.34 4.62 0.50
CA VAL A 166 -7.91 3.50 1.34
C VAL A 166 -7.61 2.33 0.41
N VAL A 167 -6.33 2.13 0.13
CA VAL A 167 -5.82 1.05 -0.73
C VAL A 167 -5.52 -0.14 0.16
N ASP A 168 -6.55 -0.94 0.47
CA ASP A 168 -6.48 -1.95 1.51
C ASP A 168 -7.48 -3.10 1.29
N GLN A 169 -8.17 -3.54 2.32
CA GLN A 169 -9.11 -4.66 2.31
C GLN A 169 -10.51 -4.25 1.83
N GLY A 170 -10.91 -3.03 2.06
CA GLY A 170 -12.24 -2.48 1.78
C GLY A 170 -12.75 -1.60 2.92
N VAL A 171 -13.74 -0.77 2.62
CA VAL A 171 -14.28 0.29 3.51
C VAL A 171 -15.77 0.08 3.77
N ASP A 172 -16.24 0.46 4.95
CA ASP A 172 -17.67 0.59 5.30
C ASP A 172 -18.15 2.03 5.08
N LYS A 173 -18.93 2.27 4.02
CA LYS A 173 -19.46 3.61 3.72
C LYS A 173 -20.42 4.13 4.80
N GLU A 174 -21.12 3.27 5.52
CA GLU A 174 -22.02 3.68 6.59
C GLU A 174 -21.24 4.17 7.80
N LEU A 175 -20.10 3.52 8.10
CA LEU A 175 -19.17 3.99 9.12
C LEU A 175 -18.59 5.37 8.75
N VAL A 176 -18.17 5.57 7.49
CA VAL A 176 -17.71 6.88 7.00
C VAL A 176 -18.74 7.97 7.31
N GLY A 177 -20.03 7.72 6.98
CA GLY A 177 -21.13 8.66 7.24
C GLY A 177 -21.34 8.89 8.74
N ARG A 178 -21.32 7.84 9.57
CA ARG A 178 -21.46 7.97 11.04
C ARG A 178 -20.33 8.79 11.66
N LEU A 179 -19.14 8.74 11.10
CA LEU A 179 -17.98 9.51 11.56
C LEU A 179 -17.94 10.95 11.02
N GLY A 180 -18.95 11.35 10.23
CA GLY A 180 -19.07 12.71 9.68
C GLY A 180 -18.23 12.94 8.41
N GLY A 181 -17.61 11.89 7.86
CA GLY A 181 -16.87 11.94 6.60
C GLY A 181 -17.78 11.83 5.38
N ASN A 182 -17.22 12.10 4.21
CA ASN A 182 -17.88 11.88 2.93
C ASN A 182 -17.37 10.60 2.29
N PHE A 183 -18.26 9.79 1.72
CA PHE A 183 -17.87 8.64 0.91
C PHE A 183 -17.96 9.03 -0.58
N GLY A 184 -16.83 8.98 -1.29
CA GLY A 184 -16.72 9.40 -2.68
C GLY A 184 -17.04 8.31 -3.69
N GLY A 185 -16.93 7.05 -3.27
CA GLY A 185 -17.01 5.87 -4.13
C GLY A 185 -15.72 5.05 -4.04
N GLY A 186 -15.29 4.47 -5.15
CA GLY A 186 -14.05 3.69 -5.16
C GLY A 186 -13.90 2.84 -6.40
N TRP A 187 -12.91 1.99 -6.40
CA TRP A 187 -12.58 1.09 -7.49
C TRP A 187 -13.02 -0.34 -7.16
N THR A 188 -13.55 -1.02 -8.14
CA THR A 188 -13.98 -2.43 -8.03
C THR A 188 -13.80 -3.13 -9.37
N LYS A 189 -13.92 -4.44 -9.36
CA LYS A 189 -13.96 -5.28 -10.55
C LYS A 189 -14.94 -6.44 -10.36
N PRO A 190 -15.36 -7.14 -11.45
CA PRO A 190 -16.22 -8.31 -11.35
C PRO A 190 -15.74 -9.33 -10.32
N GLY A 191 -16.64 -9.80 -9.47
CA GLY A 191 -16.35 -10.74 -8.38
C GLY A 191 -15.81 -10.11 -7.10
N MET A 192 -15.68 -8.77 -7.04
CA MET A 192 -15.38 -8.03 -5.82
C MET A 192 -16.62 -7.33 -5.26
N ALA A 193 -16.60 -7.02 -3.98
CA ALA A 193 -17.64 -6.22 -3.34
C ALA A 193 -17.70 -4.83 -3.97
N GLN A 194 -18.89 -4.22 -3.98
CA GLN A 194 -19.03 -2.83 -4.39
C GLN A 194 -18.28 -1.91 -3.42
N PRO A 195 -17.73 -0.77 -3.88
CA PRO A 195 -17.05 0.17 -3.01
C PRO A 195 -17.93 0.58 -1.82
N GLY A 196 -17.34 0.54 -0.64
CA GLY A 196 -18.03 0.85 0.62
C GLY A 196 -18.94 -0.24 1.18
N ALA A 197 -18.93 -1.44 0.60
CA ALA A 197 -19.78 -2.54 1.06
C ALA A 197 -19.13 -3.40 2.17
N THR A 198 -17.83 -3.27 2.41
CA THR A 198 -17.12 -4.04 3.44
C THR A 198 -17.52 -3.57 4.84
N LYS A 199 -18.10 -4.46 5.64
CA LYS A 199 -18.60 -4.12 6.98
C LYS A 199 -17.57 -4.40 8.06
N GLY A 200 -17.29 -3.40 8.90
CA GLY A 200 -16.37 -3.55 10.03
C GLY A 200 -14.92 -3.83 9.60
N GLY A 201 -14.22 -4.57 10.44
CA GLY A 201 -12.88 -5.07 10.13
C GLY A 201 -11.78 -4.01 10.06
N TYR A 202 -10.76 -4.34 9.32
CA TYR A 202 -9.52 -3.59 9.25
C TYR A 202 -9.66 -2.21 8.60
N GLY A 203 -10.41 -2.11 7.50
CA GLY A 203 -10.70 -0.84 6.84
C GLY A 203 -11.46 0.14 7.74
N ALA A 204 -12.29 -0.36 8.66
CA ALA A 204 -12.98 0.47 9.64
C ALA A 204 -11.99 1.17 10.59
N MET A 205 -10.95 0.47 11.05
CA MET A 205 -9.86 1.05 11.85
C MET A 205 -9.15 2.17 11.09
N LEU A 206 -8.82 1.94 9.81
CA LEU A 206 -8.12 2.94 9.00
C LEU A 206 -8.95 4.20 8.82
N VAL A 207 -10.22 4.05 8.41
CA VAL A 207 -11.16 5.17 8.23
C VAL A 207 -11.36 5.95 9.52
N SER A 208 -11.56 5.25 10.66
CA SER A 208 -11.74 5.88 11.96
C SER A 208 -10.51 6.72 12.35
N ASN A 209 -9.30 6.24 12.05
CA ASN A 209 -8.06 6.98 12.32
C ASN A 209 -7.94 8.23 11.43
N VAL A 210 -8.19 8.12 10.13
CA VAL A 210 -8.16 9.26 9.19
C VAL A 210 -9.18 10.32 9.63
N LEU A 211 -10.44 9.92 9.81
CA LEU A 211 -11.55 10.86 10.11
C LEU A 211 -11.48 11.43 11.53
N SER A 212 -10.78 10.79 12.45
CA SER A 212 -10.54 11.35 13.79
C SER A 212 -9.74 12.66 13.74
N ILE A 213 -8.96 12.89 12.68
CA ILE A 213 -8.12 14.07 12.49
C ILE A 213 -8.69 14.96 11.38
N ALA A 214 -9.08 14.37 10.24
CA ALA A 214 -9.62 15.06 9.07
C ALA A 214 -11.11 14.69 8.85
N PRO A 215 -12.04 15.14 9.70
CA PRO A 215 -13.43 14.64 9.71
C PRO A 215 -14.25 14.97 8.47
N LYS A 216 -13.79 15.90 7.62
CA LYS A 216 -14.48 16.29 6.37
C LYS A 216 -13.78 15.76 5.11
N ALA A 217 -12.79 14.87 5.26
CA ALA A 217 -12.16 14.21 4.13
C ALA A 217 -13.17 13.34 3.37
N THR A 218 -12.98 13.22 2.06
CA THR A 218 -13.73 12.30 1.22
C THR A 218 -12.96 10.99 1.13
N ILE A 219 -13.57 9.91 1.59
CA ILE A 219 -12.98 8.58 1.58
C ILE A 219 -13.36 7.85 0.30
N PHE A 220 -12.38 7.30 -0.38
CA PHE A 220 -12.52 6.37 -1.50
C PHE A 220 -12.03 4.98 -1.11
N ASP A 221 -12.65 3.96 -1.68
CA ASP A 221 -12.36 2.55 -1.42
C ASP A 221 -11.60 1.92 -2.59
N CYS A 222 -10.48 1.26 -2.32
CA CYS A 222 -9.77 0.44 -3.30
C CYS A 222 -9.30 -0.87 -2.65
N PRO A 223 -10.06 -1.96 -2.75
CA PRO A 223 -9.74 -3.23 -2.10
C PRO A 223 -8.64 -3.99 -2.85
N ALA A 224 -7.42 -3.43 -2.87
CA ALA A 224 -6.24 -4.02 -3.51
C ALA A 224 -5.65 -5.22 -2.74
N VAL A 225 -6.01 -5.37 -1.45
CA VAL A 225 -5.60 -6.49 -0.60
C VAL A 225 -6.84 -7.16 0.00
N PRO A 226 -7.66 -7.86 -0.79
CA PRO A 226 -8.93 -8.43 -0.33
C PRO A 226 -8.74 -9.50 0.76
N GLU A 227 -9.79 -9.73 1.54
CA GLU A 227 -9.76 -10.57 2.76
C GLU A 227 -9.53 -12.06 2.51
N GLU A 228 -9.87 -12.58 1.34
CA GLU A 228 -9.80 -14.00 1.05
C GLU A 228 -8.36 -14.55 1.09
N ILE A 229 -8.11 -15.41 2.08
CA ILE A 229 -6.85 -16.11 2.28
C ILE A 229 -6.73 -17.24 1.26
N GLY A 230 -5.57 -17.33 0.59
CA GLY A 230 -5.28 -18.38 -0.39
C GLY A 230 -5.69 -18.03 -1.82
N ASN A 231 -6.28 -16.87 -2.06
CA ASN A 231 -6.58 -16.42 -3.40
C ASN A 231 -5.39 -15.69 -4.02
N ILE A 232 -5.23 -15.91 -5.32
CA ILE A 232 -4.23 -15.32 -6.24
C ILE A 232 -4.16 -13.78 -6.17
N ARG A 233 -5.19 -13.14 -5.60
CA ARG A 233 -5.42 -11.69 -5.60
C ARG A 233 -4.53 -10.88 -4.63
N ARG A 234 -3.82 -11.52 -3.71
CA ARG A 234 -2.96 -10.85 -2.71
C ARG A 234 -1.51 -10.73 -3.16
N PHE A 235 -1.30 -10.43 -4.42
CA PHE A 235 0.03 -10.25 -4.98
C PHE A 235 0.27 -8.80 -5.43
N LEU A 236 1.51 -8.46 -5.57
CA LEU A 236 1.98 -7.14 -6.00
C LEU A 236 1.41 -6.74 -7.37
N SER A 237 1.27 -7.69 -8.29
CA SER A 237 0.64 -7.49 -9.60
C SER A 237 -0.80 -6.98 -9.48
N HIS A 238 -1.54 -7.46 -8.49
CA HIS A 238 -2.90 -6.97 -8.24
C HIS A 238 -2.90 -5.52 -7.72
N ALA A 239 -1.98 -5.18 -6.82
CA ALA A 239 -1.81 -3.81 -6.36
C ALA A 239 -1.35 -2.89 -7.51
N HIS A 240 -0.46 -3.38 -8.38
CA HIS A 240 -0.01 -2.63 -9.57
C HIS A 240 -1.19 -2.31 -10.51
N ALA A 241 -2.02 -3.32 -10.82
CA ALA A 241 -3.22 -3.11 -11.64
C ALA A 241 -4.19 -2.10 -10.99
N ALA A 242 -4.43 -2.22 -9.67
CA ALA A 242 -5.27 -1.26 -8.95
C ALA A 242 -4.72 0.18 -9.03
N TYR A 243 -3.42 0.36 -8.85
CA TYR A 243 -2.76 1.67 -8.96
C TYR A 243 -2.89 2.27 -10.36
N SER A 244 -2.65 1.48 -11.41
CA SER A 244 -2.82 1.91 -12.80
C SER A 244 -4.23 2.44 -13.05
N HIS A 245 -5.26 1.70 -12.59
CA HIS A 245 -6.65 2.13 -12.71
C HIS A 245 -7.02 3.33 -11.84
N MET A 246 -6.44 3.42 -10.63
CA MET A 246 -6.64 4.61 -9.80
C MET A 246 -6.11 5.87 -10.47
N LEU A 247 -4.90 5.81 -11.04
CA LEU A 247 -4.32 6.95 -11.76
C LEU A 247 -5.12 7.33 -13.00
N ALA A 248 -5.51 6.36 -13.83
CA ALA A 248 -6.34 6.59 -15.01
C ALA A 248 -7.70 7.18 -14.63
N GLY A 249 -8.34 6.65 -13.58
CA GLY A 249 -9.62 7.18 -13.08
C GLY A 249 -9.51 8.60 -12.55
N ILE A 250 -8.47 8.93 -11.79
CA ILE A 250 -8.23 10.29 -11.28
C ILE A 250 -7.94 11.27 -12.43
N ALA A 251 -7.14 10.86 -13.42
CA ALA A 251 -6.87 11.68 -14.60
C ALA A 251 -8.18 12.01 -15.34
N HIS A 252 -9.00 11.00 -15.60
CA HIS A 252 -10.30 11.18 -16.24
C HIS A 252 -11.24 12.08 -15.42
N LEU A 253 -11.32 11.92 -14.11
CA LEU A 253 -12.12 12.81 -13.26
C LEU A 253 -11.66 14.26 -13.35
N ARG A 254 -10.34 14.51 -13.40
CA ARG A 254 -9.76 15.84 -13.56
C ARG A 254 -10.10 16.48 -14.91
N GLU A 255 -10.21 15.66 -15.96
CA GLU A 255 -10.66 16.11 -17.29
C GLU A 255 -12.16 16.45 -17.31
N LEU A 256 -12.99 15.64 -16.62
CA LEU A 256 -14.45 15.83 -16.59
C LEU A 256 -14.85 17.10 -15.82
N ASP A 257 -14.25 17.34 -14.67
CA ASP A 257 -14.54 18.52 -13.82
C ASP A 257 -13.26 18.94 -13.08
N PRO A 258 -12.41 19.76 -13.73
CA PRO A 258 -11.17 20.25 -13.12
C PRO A 258 -11.41 21.02 -11.80
N GLY A 259 -12.52 21.74 -11.70
CA GLY A 259 -12.85 22.53 -10.51
C GLY A 259 -13.07 21.66 -9.26
N LYS A 260 -13.63 20.48 -9.46
CA LYS A 260 -13.91 19.52 -8.39
C LYS A 260 -12.76 18.55 -8.12
N TRP A 261 -12.12 18.02 -9.16
CA TRP A 261 -11.23 16.87 -9.04
C TRP A 261 -9.73 17.20 -9.11
N SER A 262 -9.37 18.49 -9.30
CA SER A 262 -7.99 18.95 -9.08
C SER A 262 -7.61 19.01 -7.59
N SER A 263 -8.56 18.75 -6.70
CA SER A 263 -8.33 18.63 -5.26
C SER A 263 -7.25 17.58 -4.92
N PRO A 264 -6.58 17.71 -3.76
CA PRO A 264 -5.54 16.77 -3.35
C PRO A 264 -6.04 15.33 -3.20
N TRP A 265 -5.20 14.38 -3.61
CA TRP A 265 -5.40 12.95 -3.46
C TRP A 265 -4.31 12.34 -2.58
N ILE A 266 -4.71 11.43 -1.71
CA ILE A 266 -3.83 10.71 -0.80
C ILE A 266 -4.10 9.22 -0.94
N PHE A 267 -3.07 8.40 -1.17
CA PHE A 267 -3.17 6.94 -1.16
C PHE A 267 -2.63 6.41 0.16
N LEU A 268 -3.52 5.87 0.98
CA LEU A 268 -3.19 5.21 2.24
C LEU A 268 -3.03 3.72 2.01
N ASN A 269 -1.82 3.21 2.22
CA ASN A 269 -1.41 1.82 2.03
C ASN A 269 -1.02 1.21 3.38
N ALA A 270 -1.92 0.46 3.97
CA ALA A 270 -1.69 -0.18 5.26
C ALA A 270 -1.24 -1.65 5.11
N TRP A 271 -0.48 -1.96 4.08
CA TRP A 271 0.02 -3.28 3.74
C TRP A 271 1.52 -3.28 3.43
N ALA A 272 2.12 -4.47 3.39
CA ALA A 272 3.53 -4.66 3.10
C ALA A 272 3.82 -6.04 2.50
N THR A 273 5.02 -6.20 1.95
CA THR A 273 5.66 -7.50 1.74
C THR A 273 6.39 -7.89 3.02
N PHE A 274 6.12 -9.08 3.54
CA PHE A 274 6.66 -9.56 4.83
C PHE A 274 7.83 -10.54 4.65
N SER A 275 8.04 -11.08 3.46
CA SER A 275 9.10 -12.04 3.20
C SER A 275 9.65 -11.92 1.78
N ARG A 276 10.97 -11.99 1.67
CA ARG A 276 11.72 -12.08 0.41
C ARG A 276 11.96 -13.52 -0.05
N GLY A 277 11.44 -14.49 0.69
CA GLY A 277 11.76 -15.90 0.47
C GLY A 277 11.40 -16.46 -0.90
N THR A 278 10.53 -15.77 -1.64
CA THR A 278 10.14 -16.13 -3.02
C THR A 278 10.68 -15.17 -4.07
N GLU A 279 11.49 -14.20 -3.68
CA GLU A 279 12.04 -13.20 -4.58
C GLU A 279 13.28 -13.74 -5.31
N HIS A 280 13.31 -13.63 -6.64
CA HIS A 280 14.45 -14.03 -7.46
C HIS A 280 14.71 -13.06 -8.62
N PRO A 281 15.98 -12.65 -8.78
CA PRO A 281 17.03 -12.70 -7.77
C PRO A 281 16.69 -11.88 -6.54
N GLY A 282 17.33 -12.18 -5.40
CA GLY A 282 17.07 -11.46 -4.15
C GLY A 282 17.20 -9.96 -4.32
N GLY A 283 16.17 -9.21 -3.92
CA GLY A 283 16.13 -7.77 -4.10
C GLY A 283 15.57 -7.29 -5.44
N ASP A 284 14.98 -8.18 -6.23
CA ASP A 284 14.39 -7.83 -7.54
C ASP A 284 13.21 -6.85 -7.45
N TYR A 285 12.39 -6.97 -6.40
CA TYR A 285 11.39 -5.96 -6.04
C TYR A 285 11.83 -5.15 -4.83
N THR A 286 12.22 -5.86 -3.77
CA THR A 286 12.36 -5.27 -2.44
C THR A 286 13.47 -4.22 -2.37
N ASN A 287 14.46 -4.29 -3.28
CA ASN A 287 15.59 -3.37 -3.36
C ASN A 287 15.88 -2.89 -4.81
N ASN A 288 14.87 -2.88 -5.67
CA ASN A 288 15.02 -2.51 -7.07
C ASN A 288 14.14 -1.28 -7.41
N PRO A 289 14.72 -0.10 -7.64
CA PRO A 289 13.97 1.09 -8.06
C PRO A 289 13.30 0.92 -9.42
N ASP A 290 13.86 0.08 -10.28
CA ASP A 290 13.35 -0.16 -11.63
C ASP A 290 12.25 -1.24 -11.70
N HIS A 291 11.85 -1.80 -10.55
CA HIS A 291 10.72 -2.73 -10.53
C HIS A 291 9.43 -2.01 -10.95
N PRO A 292 8.56 -2.63 -11.78
CA PRO A 292 7.33 -2.01 -12.29
C PRO A 292 6.49 -1.33 -11.22
N PHE A 293 6.30 -1.96 -10.07
CA PHE A 293 5.53 -1.36 -8.99
C PHE A 293 6.24 -0.18 -8.31
N ASN A 294 7.57 -0.22 -8.15
CA ASN A 294 8.31 0.93 -7.61
C ASN A 294 8.25 2.12 -8.58
N ARG A 295 8.33 1.89 -9.89
CA ARG A 295 8.09 2.93 -10.91
C ARG A 295 6.65 3.44 -10.92
N MET A 296 5.67 2.57 -10.64
CA MET A 296 4.28 3.00 -10.47
C MET A 296 4.13 3.96 -9.29
N ILE A 297 4.85 3.73 -8.21
CA ILE A 297 4.91 4.69 -7.08
C ILE A 297 5.50 6.03 -7.53
N ASP A 298 6.59 6.03 -8.32
CA ASP A 298 7.15 7.27 -8.87
C ASP A 298 6.10 8.05 -9.67
N ARG A 299 5.45 7.39 -10.64
CA ARG A 299 4.39 8.01 -11.47
C ARG A 299 3.24 8.55 -10.61
N THR A 300 2.87 7.82 -9.54
CA THR A 300 1.79 8.23 -8.64
C THR A 300 2.13 9.52 -7.92
N VAL A 301 3.31 9.61 -7.34
CA VAL A 301 3.76 10.82 -6.63
C VAL A 301 3.96 11.99 -7.61
N ASP A 302 4.54 11.73 -8.78
CA ASP A 302 4.76 12.73 -9.83
C ASP A 302 3.44 13.29 -10.40
N SER A 303 2.35 12.53 -10.33
CA SER A 303 0.99 13.02 -10.67
C SER A 303 0.35 13.90 -9.59
N GLY A 304 1.07 14.19 -8.50
CA GLY A 304 0.62 15.03 -7.40
C GLY A 304 -0.21 14.29 -6.34
N VAL A 305 -0.03 12.98 -6.20
CA VAL A 305 -0.69 12.17 -5.17
C VAL A 305 0.26 11.94 -4.00
N ASP A 306 -0.20 12.20 -2.78
CA ASP A 306 0.55 11.85 -1.57
C ASP A 306 0.43 10.34 -1.31
N VAL A 307 1.55 9.64 -1.26
CA VAL A 307 1.57 8.18 -1.02
C VAL A 307 2.12 7.87 0.36
N ILE A 308 1.30 7.24 1.18
CA ILE A 308 1.63 6.88 2.56
C ILE A 308 1.61 5.38 2.71
N PHE A 309 2.68 4.81 3.26
CA PHE A 309 2.79 3.39 3.59
C PHE A 309 3.01 3.14 5.08
N ALA A 310 2.40 2.09 5.59
CA ALA A 310 2.83 1.49 6.84
C ALA A 310 4.26 0.97 6.70
N ALA A 311 5.13 1.14 7.72
CA ALA A 311 6.51 0.66 7.64
C ALA A 311 6.60 -0.88 7.65
N GLY A 312 5.56 -1.56 8.12
CA GLY A 312 5.51 -3.01 8.30
C GLY A 312 5.68 -3.43 9.77
N ASN A 313 5.44 -4.71 10.05
CA ASN A 313 5.43 -5.25 11.41
C ASN A 313 6.48 -6.35 11.61
N CYS A 314 7.65 -6.16 11.01
CA CYS A 314 8.80 -7.07 11.10
C CYS A 314 9.95 -6.48 11.94
N GLY A 315 9.64 -5.74 13.01
CA GLY A 315 10.61 -5.18 13.92
C GLY A 315 11.40 -6.25 14.68
N GLN A 316 12.33 -5.82 15.51
CA GLN A 316 13.26 -6.69 16.24
C GLN A 316 12.56 -7.54 17.31
N PHE A 317 11.47 -7.02 17.91
CA PHE A 317 10.76 -7.66 18.99
C PHE A 317 9.32 -7.91 18.61
N GLN A 318 8.80 -9.11 18.88
CA GLN A 318 7.41 -9.47 18.57
C GLN A 318 7.03 -9.27 17.10
N SER A 319 7.93 -9.63 16.19
CA SER A 319 7.66 -9.59 14.75
C SER A 319 6.43 -10.41 14.38
N SER A 320 5.69 -9.96 13.38
CA SER A 320 4.60 -10.75 12.81
C SER A 320 5.10 -12.13 12.34
N ARG A 321 4.31 -13.18 12.54
CA ARG A 321 4.63 -14.55 12.08
C ARG A 321 4.77 -14.66 10.56
N ARG A 322 4.28 -13.66 9.82
CA ARG A 322 4.41 -13.59 8.35
C ARG A 322 5.81 -13.17 7.89
N CYS A 323 6.60 -12.59 8.78
CA CYS A 323 7.95 -12.12 8.46
C CYS A 323 8.85 -13.31 8.13
N GLY A 324 9.56 -13.20 7.02
CA GLY A 324 10.61 -14.16 6.68
C GLY A 324 11.68 -14.21 7.77
N SER A 325 12.33 -15.34 7.95
CA SER A 325 13.36 -15.53 8.97
C SER A 325 14.54 -14.55 8.86
N CYS A 326 14.80 -14.07 7.64
CA CYS A 326 15.85 -13.08 7.34
C CYS A 326 15.28 -11.67 7.14
N ASP A 327 13.98 -11.45 7.36
CA ASP A 327 13.27 -10.21 7.05
C ASP A 327 12.77 -9.50 8.31
N GLN A 328 13.49 -9.67 9.42
CA GLN A 328 13.16 -9.10 10.72
C GLN A 328 14.27 -8.18 11.22
N GLY A 329 13.88 -7.19 12.01
CA GLY A 329 14.82 -6.31 12.69
C GLY A 329 15.51 -5.29 11.79
N PRO A 330 16.64 -4.74 12.24
CA PRO A 330 17.30 -3.61 11.60
C PRO A 330 17.79 -3.92 10.16
N GLY A 331 17.39 -3.10 9.21
CA GLY A 331 17.88 -3.17 7.82
C GLY A 331 17.24 -4.26 6.96
N HIS A 332 16.34 -5.06 7.52
CA HIS A 332 15.75 -6.21 6.83
C HIS A 332 14.23 -6.15 6.74
N SER A 333 13.59 -5.19 7.39
CA SER A 333 12.15 -5.25 7.68
C SER A 333 11.29 -4.20 6.97
N ILE A 334 11.89 -3.25 6.23
CA ILE A 334 11.19 -2.28 5.40
C ILE A 334 11.56 -2.54 3.95
N LEU A 335 10.63 -3.07 3.15
CA LEU A 335 10.89 -3.68 1.86
C LEU A 335 10.12 -2.99 0.72
N GLY A 336 10.70 -2.94 -0.48
CA GLY A 336 10.05 -2.48 -1.70
C GLY A 336 9.42 -1.09 -1.57
N ALA A 337 8.16 -0.94 -1.97
CA ALA A 337 7.45 0.34 -1.95
C ALA A 337 7.42 1.00 -0.56
N ASN A 338 7.40 0.22 0.53
CA ASN A 338 7.47 0.77 1.90
C ASN A 338 8.83 1.43 2.18
N SER A 339 9.88 1.07 1.42
CA SER A 339 11.22 1.67 1.46
C SER A 339 11.46 2.70 0.35
N HIS A 340 10.45 2.99 -0.49
CA HIS A 340 10.60 3.90 -1.62
C HIS A 340 10.92 5.34 -1.18
N PRO A 341 11.83 6.08 -1.87
CA PRO A 341 12.24 7.42 -1.46
C PRO A 341 11.09 8.44 -1.45
N LYS A 342 10.14 8.35 -2.37
CA LYS A 342 9.03 9.30 -2.50
C LYS A 342 7.85 9.05 -1.56
N VAL A 343 7.69 7.85 -0.98
CA VAL A 343 6.58 7.58 -0.05
C VAL A 343 6.86 8.10 1.36
N LEU A 344 5.82 8.44 2.09
CA LEU A 344 5.87 8.62 3.54
C LEU A 344 5.71 7.25 4.22
N SER A 345 6.81 6.68 4.72
CA SER A 345 6.81 5.40 5.44
C SER A 345 6.70 5.64 6.94
N VAL A 346 5.65 5.10 7.56
CA VAL A 346 5.27 5.42 8.94
C VAL A 346 5.46 4.23 9.86
N GLY A 347 6.36 4.36 10.84
CA GLY A 347 6.55 3.42 11.94
C GLY A 347 5.57 3.66 13.09
N ALA A 348 5.60 2.80 14.11
CA ALA A 348 4.65 2.82 15.20
C ALA A 348 5.32 3.10 16.55
N VAL A 349 4.68 3.99 17.34
CA VAL A 349 4.98 4.27 18.74
C VAL A 349 3.73 4.09 19.61
N ARG A 350 3.91 3.87 20.90
CA ARG A 350 2.85 3.98 21.89
C ARG A 350 2.40 5.43 22.06
N VAL A 351 1.24 5.64 22.68
CA VAL A 351 0.72 6.99 22.97
C VAL A 351 1.58 7.82 23.92
N ASP A 352 2.56 7.20 24.59
CA ASP A 352 3.59 7.88 25.42
C ASP A 352 4.90 8.12 24.67
N GLY A 353 4.95 7.80 23.36
CA GLY A 353 6.09 8.03 22.48
C GLY A 353 7.14 6.91 22.47
N LEU A 354 6.95 5.82 23.21
CA LEU A 354 7.86 4.69 23.18
C LEU A 354 7.67 3.87 21.90
N TRP A 355 8.78 3.49 21.27
CA TRP A 355 8.77 2.65 20.09
C TRP A 355 8.14 1.27 20.36
N LEU A 356 7.30 0.80 19.45
CA LEU A 356 6.69 -0.51 19.50
C LEU A 356 7.59 -1.55 18.83
N GLY A 357 7.97 -2.60 19.55
CA GLY A 357 8.99 -3.55 19.13
C GLY A 357 8.68 -4.32 17.84
N TYR A 358 7.41 -4.48 17.49
CA TYR A 358 7.00 -5.07 16.20
C TYR A 358 7.17 -4.12 15.01
N SER A 359 7.19 -2.80 15.23
CA SER A 359 7.32 -1.84 14.15
C SER A 359 8.61 -2.07 13.38
N SER A 360 8.50 -2.25 12.06
CA SER A 360 9.66 -2.37 11.19
C SER A 360 10.61 -1.20 11.37
N GLN A 361 11.90 -1.50 11.36
CA GLN A 361 12.95 -0.53 11.68
C GLN A 361 14.01 -0.47 10.59
N GLY A 362 14.61 0.69 10.45
CA GLY A 362 15.66 0.96 9.47
C GLY A 362 17.01 0.33 9.77
N PRO A 363 17.97 0.55 8.87
CA PRO A 363 17.82 1.28 7.62
C PRO A 363 16.89 0.58 6.63
N GLY A 364 16.29 1.35 5.72
CA GLY A 364 15.57 0.80 4.57
C GLY A 364 16.52 0.24 3.52
N GLN A 365 15.99 -0.10 2.35
CA GLN A 365 16.74 -0.82 1.32
C GLN A 365 17.79 0.08 0.64
N PRO A 366 19.02 -0.44 0.40
CA PRO A 366 20.16 0.35 -0.06
C PRO A 366 19.96 1.06 -1.41
N LYS A 367 19.24 0.43 -2.36
CA LYS A 367 18.98 1.00 -3.69
C LYS A 367 17.70 1.84 -3.75
N LEU A 368 16.89 1.85 -2.68
CA LEU A 368 15.71 2.68 -2.52
C LEU A 368 15.99 3.85 -1.55
N ALA A 369 15.57 3.76 -0.30
CA ALA A 369 15.87 4.77 0.69
C ALA A 369 16.37 4.16 2.00
N ARG A 370 17.57 4.57 2.44
CA ARG A 370 18.18 4.06 3.68
C ARG A 370 17.55 4.64 4.94
N HIS A 371 17.11 5.90 4.91
CA HIS A 371 16.54 6.57 6.07
C HIS A 371 15.02 6.29 6.16
N LYS A 372 14.67 5.04 6.50
CA LYS A 372 13.32 4.56 6.75
C LYS A 372 13.21 3.88 8.12
N PRO A 373 12.07 3.98 8.83
CA PRO A 373 10.89 4.76 8.45
C PRO A 373 11.21 6.25 8.36
N ASP A 374 10.36 7.02 7.68
CA ASP A 374 10.54 8.48 7.63
C ASP A 374 10.29 9.12 9.00
N LEU A 375 9.21 8.69 9.67
CA LEU A 375 8.79 9.10 10.99
C LEU A 375 7.87 8.03 11.61
N CYS A 376 7.42 8.25 12.85
CA CYS A 376 6.46 7.39 13.54
C CYS A 376 5.19 8.14 13.93
N ALA A 377 4.12 7.38 14.12
CA ALA A 377 2.85 7.84 14.68
C ALA A 377 2.29 6.82 15.69
N PRO A 378 1.31 7.20 16.51
CA PRO A 378 0.76 6.31 17.53
C PRO A 378 0.10 5.06 16.98
N SER A 379 0.23 3.99 17.73
CA SER A 379 -0.46 2.72 17.52
C SER A 379 -0.68 2.01 18.87
N GLN A 380 -1.33 0.86 18.88
CA GLN A 380 -1.57 0.02 20.06
C GLN A 380 -2.42 0.73 21.11
N PHE A 381 -3.52 1.36 20.70
CA PHE A 381 -4.44 2.07 21.59
C PHE A 381 -5.91 1.66 21.36
N ARG A 382 -6.76 1.95 22.36
CA ARG A 382 -8.22 1.65 22.32
C ARG A 382 -9.00 2.74 21.61
N GLU A 383 -10.21 2.39 21.15
CA GLU A 383 -11.21 3.39 20.82
C GLU A 383 -11.65 4.19 22.05
N MET A 384 -12.45 5.25 21.82
CA MET A 384 -12.93 6.13 22.90
C MET A 384 -14.05 5.51 23.73
N ASP A 385 -14.85 4.66 23.11
CA ASP A 385 -15.86 3.86 23.77
C ASP A 385 -15.24 2.60 24.40
N ASP A 386 -15.95 1.96 25.31
CA ASP A 386 -15.52 0.72 25.94
C ASP A 386 -15.49 -0.48 24.94
N SER A 387 -15.53 -0.21 23.64
CA SER A 387 -15.35 -1.24 22.63
C SER A 387 -13.95 -1.82 22.70
N TYR A 388 -13.85 -3.13 22.62
CA TYR A 388 -12.57 -3.83 22.54
C TYR A 388 -11.83 -3.61 21.20
N THR A 389 -12.26 -2.63 20.42
CA THR A 389 -11.67 -2.32 19.12
C THR A 389 -10.29 -1.72 19.32
N SER A 390 -9.28 -2.42 18.87
CA SER A 390 -7.88 -2.04 18.99
C SER A 390 -7.38 -1.40 17.71
N ASN A 391 -6.62 -0.33 17.86
CA ASN A 391 -5.88 0.32 16.79
C ASN A 391 -4.44 -0.18 16.84
N THR A 392 -4.09 -1.14 15.98
CA THR A 392 -2.82 -1.87 16.06
C THR A 392 -2.03 -1.82 14.76
N GLY A 393 -0.78 -2.27 14.83
CA GLY A 393 0.13 -2.33 13.69
C GLY A 393 0.63 -0.95 13.23
N THR A 394 1.60 -0.95 12.36
CA THR A 394 2.04 0.27 11.66
C THR A 394 0.94 0.84 10.75
N SER A 395 -0.13 0.09 10.54
CA SER A 395 -1.33 0.49 9.82
C SER A 395 -2.12 1.58 10.55
N ALA A 396 -2.37 1.42 11.86
CA ALA A 396 -3.02 2.46 12.65
C ALA A 396 -2.19 3.76 12.62
N ALA A 397 -0.87 3.63 12.73
CA ALA A 397 0.06 4.76 12.64
C ALA A 397 0.00 5.46 11.28
N SER A 398 0.02 4.69 10.18
CA SER A 398 -0.07 5.25 8.81
C SER A 398 -1.42 5.93 8.55
N ALA A 399 -2.51 5.39 9.09
CA ALA A 399 -3.84 5.99 8.95
C ALA A 399 -3.97 7.31 9.73
N LEU A 400 -3.40 7.41 10.93
CA LEU A 400 -3.32 8.69 11.65
C LEU A 400 -2.47 9.71 10.86
N ALA A 401 -1.33 9.29 10.30
CA ALA A 401 -0.50 10.15 9.46
C ALA A 401 -1.27 10.63 8.22
N ALA A 402 -2.05 9.75 7.57
CA ALA A 402 -2.91 10.13 6.45
C ALA A 402 -3.97 11.18 6.85
N GLY A 403 -4.52 11.06 8.06
CA GLY A 403 -5.42 12.07 8.61
C GLY A 403 -4.73 13.43 8.80
N VAL A 404 -3.49 13.46 9.29
CA VAL A 404 -2.70 14.69 9.41
C VAL A 404 -2.42 15.29 8.03
N VAL A 405 -1.97 14.47 7.06
CA VAL A 405 -1.74 14.92 5.68
C VAL A 405 -3.03 15.48 5.08
N ALA A 406 -4.18 14.83 5.27
CA ALA A 406 -5.46 15.31 4.77
C ALA A 406 -5.88 16.66 5.41
N ALA A 407 -5.64 16.83 6.71
CA ALA A 407 -5.88 18.11 7.37
C ALA A 407 -5.00 19.22 6.80
N LEU A 408 -3.70 18.98 6.59
CA LEU A 408 -2.78 19.94 5.98
C LEU A 408 -3.16 20.25 4.53
N ARG A 409 -3.55 19.28 3.75
CA ARG A 409 -3.96 19.43 2.34
C ARG A 409 -5.22 20.26 2.16
N THR A 410 -6.03 20.42 3.19
CA THR A 410 -7.17 21.36 3.15
C THR A 410 -6.72 22.78 2.83
N THR A 411 -5.57 23.19 3.33
CA THR A 411 -5.04 24.55 3.15
C THR A 411 -3.81 24.60 2.24
N CYS A 412 -3.11 23.48 2.05
CA CYS A 412 -1.88 23.40 1.27
C CYS A 412 -2.09 22.51 0.05
N HIS A 413 -2.56 23.11 -1.06
CA HIS A 413 -2.77 22.36 -2.30
C HIS A 413 -1.46 21.81 -2.86
N THR A 414 -1.52 20.70 -3.61
CA THR A 414 -0.34 20.01 -4.18
C THR A 414 0.44 20.86 -5.19
N SER A 415 -0.22 21.83 -5.83
CA SER A 415 0.45 22.81 -6.71
C SER A 415 1.34 23.79 -5.96
N ALA A 416 0.99 24.13 -4.71
CA ALA A 416 1.76 25.06 -3.87
C ALA A 416 2.78 24.32 -2.99
N LEU A 417 2.50 23.07 -2.64
CA LEU A 417 3.35 22.20 -1.82
C LEU A 417 3.32 20.79 -2.39
N PRO A 418 4.19 20.43 -3.35
CA PRO A 418 4.26 19.09 -3.94
C PRO A 418 4.41 17.98 -2.90
N PRO A 419 4.04 16.72 -3.22
CA PRO A 419 4.08 15.60 -2.27
C PRO A 419 5.46 15.42 -1.61
N ASP A 420 6.54 15.51 -2.37
CA ASP A 420 7.91 15.38 -1.84
C ASP A 420 8.24 16.51 -0.85
N GLU A 421 7.80 17.73 -1.13
CA GLU A 421 8.00 18.87 -0.23
C GLU A 421 7.17 18.76 1.04
N LEU A 422 5.92 18.30 0.94
CA LEU A 422 5.09 18.03 2.12
C LEU A 422 5.74 16.93 2.99
N LYS A 423 6.21 15.85 2.37
CA LYS A 423 6.95 14.81 3.08
C LYS A 423 8.15 15.38 3.82
N MET A 424 8.98 16.21 3.15
CA MET A 424 10.14 16.83 3.77
C MET A 424 9.76 17.80 4.90
N LEU A 425 8.64 18.50 4.77
CA LEU A 425 8.09 19.34 5.83
C LEU A 425 7.73 18.49 7.06
N LEU A 426 7.01 17.38 6.89
CA LEU A 426 6.66 16.46 7.97
C LEU A 426 7.90 15.88 8.67
N ILE A 427 8.94 15.52 7.90
CA ILE A 427 10.23 15.06 8.42
C ILE A 427 10.94 16.16 9.21
N LYS A 428 10.94 17.39 8.71
CA LYS A 428 11.59 18.55 9.35
C LYS A 428 10.94 18.88 10.69
N THR A 429 9.62 18.82 10.76
CA THR A 429 8.82 19.22 11.92
C THR A 429 8.57 18.08 12.92
N ALA A 430 8.93 16.84 12.57
CA ALA A 430 8.78 15.70 13.47
C ALA A 430 9.45 15.93 14.82
N ARG A 431 8.75 15.59 15.91
CA ARG A 431 9.26 15.72 17.27
C ARG A 431 10.35 14.69 17.53
N ARG A 432 11.59 15.19 17.63
CA ARG A 432 12.78 14.36 17.85
C ARG A 432 12.93 13.99 19.30
N THR A 433 13.32 12.75 19.55
CA THR A 433 13.81 12.34 20.86
C THR A 433 15.32 12.56 20.92
N GLN A 434 15.77 13.39 21.86
CA GLN A 434 17.16 13.68 22.18
C GLN A 434 18.21 13.57 21.05
N GLY A 435 18.55 14.71 20.45
CA GLY A 435 19.85 14.93 19.79
C GLY A 435 20.13 14.26 18.44
N THR A 436 19.34 13.32 17.98
CA THR A 436 19.59 12.55 16.76
C THR A 436 18.79 13.09 15.56
N LYS A 437 19.47 13.22 14.40
CA LYS A 437 18.77 13.64 13.16
C LYS A 437 17.82 12.56 12.63
N TRP A 438 18.22 11.31 12.69
CA TRP A 438 17.47 10.13 12.29
C TRP A 438 17.94 8.92 13.12
N ASN A 439 17.02 8.01 13.47
CA ASN A 439 17.37 6.72 14.11
C ASN A 439 16.57 5.58 13.50
N ARG A 440 17.02 4.35 13.73
CA ARG A 440 16.44 3.14 13.12
C ARG A 440 14.99 2.88 13.51
N GLN A 441 14.61 3.24 14.73
CA GLN A 441 13.30 2.93 15.33
C GLN A 441 12.27 3.99 15.01
N LEU A 442 12.62 5.26 15.21
CA LEU A 442 11.67 6.38 15.13
C LEU A 442 11.79 7.18 13.82
N GLY A 443 12.73 6.82 12.94
CA GLY A 443 13.02 7.67 11.79
C GLY A 443 13.52 9.04 12.21
N ASN A 444 12.90 10.10 11.71
CA ASN A 444 13.21 11.48 12.10
C ASN A 444 12.48 11.93 13.38
N GLY A 445 11.66 11.06 13.97
CA GLY A 445 10.91 11.35 15.20
C GLY A 445 9.44 10.99 15.10
N ILE A 446 8.66 11.52 16.03
CA ILE A 446 7.21 11.33 16.08
C ILE A 446 6.57 12.48 15.29
N LEU A 447 5.61 12.16 14.42
CA LEU A 447 4.83 13.14 13.66
C LEU A 447 4.24 14.20 14.61
N ASP A 448 4.47 15.48 14.27
CA ASP A 448 3.95 16.63 15.00
C ASP A 448 3.04 17.44 14.07
N ALA A 449 1.76 17.26 14.22
CA ALA A 449 0.75 17.87 13.35
C ALA A 449 0.65 19.40 13.55
N ALA A 450 0.84 19.87 14.77
CA ALA A 450 0.82 21.30 15.08
C ALA A 450 2.02 22.01 14.43
N ALA A 451 3.23 21.50 14.68
CA ALA A 451 4.44 22.07 14.08
C ALA A 451 4.43 21.99 12.54
N ALA A 452 3.87 20.92 11.98
CA ALA A 452 3.72 20.78 10.52
C ALA A 452 2.74 21.81 9.94
N PHE A 453 1.64 22.09 10.64
CA PHE A 453 0.67 23.08 10.20
C PHE A 453 1.27 24.50 10.23
N ASP A 454 1.94 24.86 11.31
CA ASP A 454 2.58 26.18 11.45
C ASP A 454 3.68 26.41 10.41
N GLU A 455 4.50 25.40 10.15
CA GLU A 455 5.53 25.46 9.09
C GLU A 455 4.89 25.60 7.70
N ALA A 456 3.81 24.86 7.42
CA ALA A 456 3.09 24.97 6.15
C ALA A 456 2.41 26.33 5.96
N ALA A 457 1.88 26.90 7.03
CA ALA A 457 1.26 28.22 7.01
C ALA A 457 2.30 29.33 6.75
N SER A 458 3.50 29.21 7.34
CA SER A 458 4.57 30.18 7.17
C SER A 458 5.10 30.28 5.73
N ARG A 459 4.94 29.22 4.92
CA ARG A 459 5.35 29.22 3.50
C ARG A 459 4.35 29.91 2.56
N LYS A 460 3.16 30.26 3.07
CA LYS A 460 2.15 30.98 2.30
C LYS A 460 2.24 32.51 2.45
N SER A 461 2.91 32.97 3.50
CA SER A 461 3.20 34.38 3.76
C SER A 461 4.47 34.81 3.05
#